data_839bd28798a2dabfab3ec247dd2c9bed
#
_entry.id   839bd28798a2dabfab3ec247dd2c9bed
#
_cell.length_a   1.000
_cell.length_b   1.000
_cell.length_c   1.000
_cell.angle_alpha   90.00
_cell.angle_beta   90.00
_cell.angle_gamma   90.00
#
_symmetry.space_group_name_H-M   'P 1'
#
loop_
_entity.id
_entity.type
_entity.pdbx_description
1 polymer ?
#
loop_
_entity_poly.entity_id
_entity_poly.type
_entity_poly.pdbx_seq_one_letter_code
_entity_poly.pdbx_strand_id
1 'polypeptide(L)'
;MAKEPRSLQGKVVAITGGARGIGKATAKALAREGAVIAIGDLDAELARATASELGEGSVGLELDVTRRDSFENFLDQVSERLGPLDVIINNAGIMPIGPFAEEDDATAKRMIDINLHGVITGTKLAIPPMVQRRTGHIVNIASQAGKAGVPGGATYCATKHAVVGLSEAVRAELRGTGVEVSVVMPAVVNTELGSGLPDTPGVKKLEPEDVANEIVNALKFPKFDVWVPRSSAAISTVMQLLPRRGREAIGRLLNVDKVLAEPDKGARAAYEERAARSEPGLEPGEGESGSGKKRTKSAAPR
;
A
#
# COMPACT_ATOMS: atom_id res chain seq x y z
N MET A 1 -3.83 -16.01 -30.20
CA MET A 1 -2.36 -15.83 -30.07
C MET A 1 -2.04 -15.48 -28.61
N ALA A 2 -1.04 -16.14 -28.02
CA ALA A 2 -0.56 -15.77 -26.68
C ALA A 2 -0.02 -14.34 -26.76
N LYS A 3 -0.41 -13.50 -25.80
CA LYS A 3 0.06 -12.11 -25.74
C LYS A 3 1.54 -12.13 -25.34
N GLU A 4 2.42 -11.53 -26.14
CA GLU A 4 3.84 -11.45 -25.78
C GLU A 4 4.05 -10.59 -24.51
N PRO A 5 4.98 -11.00 -23.61
CA PRO A 5 5.26 -10.23 -22.42
C PRO A 5 5.93 -8.90 -22.78
N ARG A 6 5.53 -7.83 -22.11
CA ARG A 6 6.26 -6.55 -22.20
C ARG A 6 7.62 -6.68 -21.52
N SER A 7 8.68 -6.16 -22.16
CA SER A 7 10.00 -6.08 -21.55
C SER A 7 10.00 -5.05 -20.42
N LEU A 8 10.63 -5.41 -19.30
CA LEU A 8 10.90 -4.51 -18.16
C LEU A 8 12.35 -4.02 -18.15
N GLN A 9 13.18 -4.49 -19.08
CA GLN A 9 14.57 -4.08 -19.20
C GLN A 9 14.69 -2.58 -19.41
N GLY A 10 15.46 -1.90 -18.56
CA GLY A 10 15.69 -0.45 -18.59
C GLY A 10 14.48 0.42 -18.22
N LYS A 11 13.37 -0.17 -17.79
CA LYS A 11 12.19 0.58 -17.34
C LYS A 11 12.44 1.27 -16.02
N VAL A 12 12.13 2.55 -15.92
CA VAL A 12 12.22 3.34 -14.69
C VAL A 12 10.97 3.12 -13.85
N VAL A 13 11.17 2.54 -12.66
CA VAL A 13 10.08 2.18 -11.74
C VAL A 13 10.25 2.90 -10.42
N ALA A 14 9.29 3.73 -10.02
CA ALA A 14 9.23 4.35 -8.71
C ALA A 14 8.31 3.55 -7.77
N ILE A 15 8.78 3.26 -6.55
CA ILE A 15 8.04 2.47 -5.55
C ILE A 15 7.97 3.27 -4.25
N THR A 16 6.75 3.61 -3.79
CA THR A 16 6.55 4.26 -2.50
C THR A 16 6.50 3.22 -1.36
N GLY A 17 7.11 3.52 -0.21
CA GLY A 17 7.26 2.55 0.88
C GLY A 17 8.09 1.34 0.43
N GLY A 18 9.12 1.59 -0.40
CA GLY A 18 9.92 0.56 -1.06
C GLY A 18 11.04 -0.05 -0.22
N ALA A 19 11.31 0.49 0.97
CA ALA A 19 12.42 0.06 1.80
C ALA A 19 12.15 -1.25 2.56
N ARG A 20 10.89 -1.69 2.67
CA ARG A 20 10.48 -2.86 3.48
C ARG A 20 9.39 -3.69 2.79
N GLY A 21 9.13 -4.88 3.32
CA GLY A 21 7.98 -5.74 3.02
C GLY A 21 7.73 -5.95 1.51
N ILE A 22 6.50 -5.75 1.09
CA ILE A 22 6.07 -5.93 -0.32
C ILE A 22 6.87 -5.01 -1.25
N GLY A 23 7.08 -3.74 -0.86
CA GLY A 23 7.82 -2.78 -1.68
C GLY A 23 9.26 -3.23 -1.96
N LYS A 24 10.00 -3.66 -0.93
CA LYS A 24 11.36 -4.19 -1.07
C LYS A 24 11.41 -5.46 -1.92
N ALA A 25 10.49 -6.40 -1.69
CA ALA A 25 10.41 -7.63 -2.48
C ALA A 25 10.11 -7.33 -3.96
N THR A 26 9.20 -6.37 -4.21
CA THR A 26 8.84 -5.90 -5.56
C THR A 26 10.04 -5.23 -6.24
N ALA A 27 10.76 -4.36 -5.53
CA ALA A 27 11.98 -3.74 -6.03
C ALA A 27 13.02 -4.79 -6.47
N LYS A 28 13.27 -5.80 -5.63
CA LYS A 28 14.17 -6.91 -5.93
C LYS A 28 13.71 -7.73 -7.15
N ALA A 29 12.43 -8.03 -7.23
CA ALA A 29 11.89 -8.80 -8.36
C ALA A 29 12.00 -8.02 -9.69
N LEU A 30 11.71 -6.72 -9.69
CA LEU A 30 11.80 -5.87 -10.87
C LEU A 30 13.26 -5.63 -11.30
N ALA A 31 14.18 -5.45 -10.36
CA ALA A 31 15.62 -5.34 -10.67
C ALA A 31 16.17 -6.60 -11.35
N ARG A 32 15.71 -7.80 -10.96
CA ARG A 32 16.05 -9.07 -11.65
C ARG A 32 15.54 -9.11 -13.10
N GLU A 33 14.48 -8.38 -13.42
CA GLU A 33 13.94 -8.22 -14.77
C GLU A 33 14.64 -7.09 -15.56
N GLY A 34 15.68 -6.48 -14.97
CA GLY A 34 16.47 -5.41 -15.58
C GLY A 34 15.84 -4.03 -15.49
N ALA A 35 14.84 -3.83 -14.66
CA ALA A 35 14.29 -2.50 -14.39
C ALA A 35 15.23 -1.67 -13.52
N VAL A 36 15.17 -0.35 -13.68
CA VAL A 36 15.88 0.64 -12.87
C VAL A 36 14.93 1.16 -11.80
N ILE A 37 15.33 1.06 -10.53
CA ILE A 37 14.39 1.25 -9.41
C ILE A 37 14.69 2.53 -8.64
N ALA A 38 13.66 3.33 -8.41
CA ALA A 38 13.65 4.39 -7.42
C ALA A 38 12.81 3.98 -6.21
N ILE A 39 13.44 3.89 -5.05
CA ILE A 39 12.78 3.61 -3.78
C ILE A 39 12.50 4.93 -3.07
N GLY A 40 11.22 5.26 -2.84
CA GLY A 40 10.79 6.34 -1.98
C GLY A 40 10.31 5.78 -0.64
N ASP A 41 10.86 6.25 0.46
CA ASP A 41 10.45 5.84 1.81
C ASP A 41 10.66 7.00 2.79
N LEU A 42 9.86 7.07 3.87
CA LEU A 42 10.05 8.05 4.92
C LEU A 42 11.41 7.86 5.62
N ASP A 43 11.86 6.60 5.72
CA ASP A 43 13.19 6.22 6.19
C ASP A 43 14.19 6.28 5.01
N ALA A 44 14.74 7.47 4.79
CA ALA A 44 15.66 7.73 3.68
C ALA A 44 16.94 6.87 3.74
N GLU A 45 17.43 6.56 4.93
CA GLU A 45 18.63 5.73 5.10
C GLU A 45 18.36 4.29 4.69
N LEU A 46 17.24 3.73 5.13
CA LEU A 46 16.84 2.39 4.73
C LEU A 46 16.50 2.32 3.23
N ALA A 47 15.92 3.38 2.65
CA ALA A 47 15.68 3.47 1.21
C ALA A 47 17.00 3.39 0.44
N ARG A 48 18.02 4.15 0.84
CA ARG A 48 19.36 4.11 0.25
C ARG A 48 20.03 2.74 0.41
N ALA A 49 19.97 2.17 1.61
CA ALA A 49 20.51 0.83 1.87
C ALA A 49 19.85 -0.24 0.99
N THR A 50 18.51 -0.20 0.89
CA THR A 50 17.76 -1.13 0.04
C THR A 50 18.09 -0.94 -1.45
N ALA A 51 18.20 0.30 -1.93
CA ALA A 51 18.59 0.57 -3.32
C ALA A 51 19.98 0.03 -3.63
N SER A 52 20.94 0.14 -2.70
CA SER A 52 22.30 -0.42 -2.87
C SER A 52 22.30 -1.94 -3.02
N GLU A 53 21.34 -2.64 -2.42
CA GLU A 53 21.18 -4.10 -2.58
C GLU A 53 20.70 -4.50 -3.99
N LEU A 54 20.13 -3.57 -4.77
CA LEU A 54 19.56 -3.85 -6.10
C LEU A 54 20.57 -3.75 -7.23
N GLY A 55 21.78 -3.26 -6.95
CA GLY A 55 22.83 -3.05 -7.95
C GLY A 55 22.88 -1.62 -8.49
N GLU A 56 23.79 -1.41 -9.45
CA GLU A 56 24.03 -0.10 -10.03
C GLU A 56 22.81 0.47 -10.76
N GLY A 57 22.60 1.78 -10.63
CA GLY A 57 21.51 2.52 -11.30
C GLY A 57 20.22 2.65 -10.49
N SER A 58 20.05 1.91 -9.39
CA SER A 58 18.89 2.11 -8.48
C SER A 58 19.19 3.20 -7.45
N VAL A 59 18.16 3.96 -7.03
CA VAL A 59 18.29 5.06 -6.07
C VAL A 59 17.30 4.93 -4.92
N GLY A 60 17.74 5.29 -3.72
CA GLY A 60 16.89 5.42 -2.53
C GLY A 60 16.77 6.89 -2.15
N LEU A 61 15.57 7.39 -1.99
CA LEU A 61 15.24 8.79 -1.76
C LEU A 61 14.23 8.91 -0.62
N GLU A 62 14.27 10.03 0.09
CA GLU A 62 13.26 10.39 1.06
C GLU A 62 11.92 10.67 0.38
N LEU A 63 10.84 10.15 0.95
CA LEU A 63 9.49 10.41 0.47
C LEU A 63 8.46 10.31 1.59
N ASP A 64 7.87 11.43 1.94
CA ASP A 64 6.63 11.49 2.71
C ASP A 64 5.44 11.56 1.72
N VAL A 65 4.71 10.46 1.57
CA VAL A 65 3.58 10.39 0.62
C VAL A 65 2.38 11.26 1.02
N THR A 66 2.35 11.75 2.27
CA THR A 66 1.29 12.62 2.77
C THR A 66 1.52 14.08 2.35
N ARG A 67 2.75 14.42 1.93
CA ARG A 67 3.14 15.75 1.50
C ARG A 67 3.34 15.78 -0.01
N ARG A 68 2.55 16.64 -0.66
CA ARG A 68 2.61 16.79 -2.12
C ARG A 68 3.97 17.28 -2.61
N ASP A 69 4.55 18.27 -1.92
CA ASP A 69 5.89 18.82 -2.24
C ASP A 69 7.00 17.77 -2.13
N SER A 70 6.94 16.89 -1.11
CA SER A 70 7.85 15.76 -0.97
C SER A 70 7.71 14.77 -2.15
N PHE A 71 6.48 14.52 -2.57
CA PHE A 71 6.21 13.61 -3.69
C PHE A 71 6.69 14.18 -5.03
N GLU A 72 6.46 15.49 -5.28
CA GLU A 72 6.95 16.20 -6.47
C GLU A 72 8.48 16.16 -6.52
N ASN A 73 9.15 16.54 -5.43
CA ASN A 73 10.62 16.48 -5.32
C ASN A 73 11.16 15.05 -5.55
N PHE A 74 10.49 14.02 -5.03
CA PHE A 74 10.87 12.63 -5.27
C PHE A 74 10.81 12.28 -6.77
N LEU A 75 9.71 12.59 -7.46
CA LEU A 75 9.56 12.26 -8.87
C LEU A 75 10.48 13.09 -9.77
N ASP A 76 10.76 14.34 -9.42
CA ASP A 76 11.73 15.18 -10.12
C ASP A 76 13.13 14.57 -10.04
N GLN A 77 13.58 14.18 -8.85
CA GLN A 77 14.86 13.49 -8.67
C GLN A 77 14.93 12.14 -9.42
N VAL A 78 13.81 11.38 -9.48
CA VAL A 78 13.72 10.17 -10.29
C VAL A 78 13.93 10.50 -11.77
N SER A 79 13.24 11.50 -12.27
CA SER A 79 13.34 11.90 -13.67
C SER A 79 14.74 12.40 -14.04
N GLU A 80 15.38 13.18 -13.17
CA GLU A 80 16.73 13.73 -13.38
C GLU A 80 17.82 12.64 -13.37
N ARG A 81 17.71 11.66 -12.45
CA ARG A 81 18.77 10.66 -12.23
C ARG A 81 18.60 9.41 -13.08
N LEU A 82 17.36 9.00 -13.33
CA LEU A 82 17.06 7.71 -13.96
C LEU A 82 16.35 7.86 -15.32
N GLY A 83 15.84 9.03 -15.61
CA GLY A 83 15.04 9.28 -16.81
C GLY A 83 13.53 9.21 -16.60
N PRO A 84 12.76 9.26 -17.66
CA PRO A 84 11.31 9.38 -17.59
C PRO A 84 10.65 8.17 -16.93
N LEU A 85 9.77 8.43 -15.97
CA LEU A 85 9.06 7.40 -15.19
C LEU A 85 8.17 6.53 -16.06
N ASP A 86 8.46 5.22 -16.14
CA ASP A 86 7.62 4.24 -16.85
C ASP A 86 6.55 3.61 -15.96
N VAL A 87 6.86 3.37 -14.69
CA VAL A 87 5.96 2.71 -13.74
C VAL A 87 5.99 3.43 -12.39
N ILE A 88 4.82 3.70 -11.83
CA ILE A 88 4.68 4.05 -10.41
C ILE A 88 3.95 2.95 -9.67
N ILE A 89 4.50 2.55 -8.51
CA ILE A 89 3.88 1.59 -7.60
C ILE A 89 3.57 2.31 -6.30
N ASN A 90 2.31 2.69 -6.12
CA ASN A 90 1.80 3.29 -4.90
C ASN A 90 1.60 2.18 -3.87
N ASN A 91 2.66 1.89 -3.09
CA ASN A 91 2.70 0.78 -2.14
C ASN A 91 2.72 1.24 -0.68
N ALA A 92 3.16 2.45 -0.38
CA ALA A 92 3.17 2.97 0.98
C ALA A 92 1.82 2.80 1.67
N GLY A 93 1.82 2.32 2.92
CA GLY A 93 0.59 2.10 3.66
C GLY A 93 0.83 1.61 5.08
N ILE A 94 -0.12 1.91 5.96
CA ILE A 94 -0.16 1.46 7.34
C ILE A 94 -1.49 0.77 7.63
N MET A 95 -1.50 -0.07 8.68
CA MET A 95 -2.69 -0.81 9.13
C MET A 95 -2.73 -0.90 10.66
N PRO A 96 -2.88 0.20 11.39
CA PRO A 96 -3.34 0.14 12.77
C PRO A 96 -4.67 -0.59 12.85
N ILE A 97 -4.85 -1.47 13.85
CA ILE A 97 -6.05 -2.28 14.01
C ILE A 97 -6.50 -2.32 15.46
N GLY A 98 -7.81 -2.36 15.65
CA GLY A 98 -8.45 -2.38 16.95
C GLY A 98 -9.97 -2.19 16.83
N PRO A 99 -10.71 -2.22 17.96
CA PRO A 99 -12.13 -1.88 17.96
C PRO A 99 -12.35 -0.47 17.44
N PHE A 100 -13.25 -0.28 16.47
CA PHE A 100 -13.47 1.02 15.81
C PHE A 100 -13.84 2.15 16.78
N ALA A 101 -14.60 1.83 17.84
CA ALA A 101 -14.98 2.81 18.85
C ALA A 101 -13.80 3.28 19.74
N GLU A 102 -12.67 2.56 19.70
CA GLU A 102 -11.46 2.88 20.47
C GLU A 102 -10.36 3.50 19.59
N GLU A 103 -10.56 3.53 18.26
CA GLU A 103 -9.63 4.14 17.31
C GLU A 103 -9.62 5.67 17.54
N ASP A 104 -8.46 6.25 17.77
CA ASP A 104 -8.34 7.70 17.88
C ASP A 104 -8.37 8.38 16.51
N ASP A 105 -8.88 9.63 16.48
CA ASP A 105 -9.07 10.38 15.24
C ASP A 105 -7.73 10.66 14.51
N ALA A 106 -6.62 10.81 15.23
CA ALA A 106 -5.32 11.04 14.62
C ALA A 106 -4.82 9.80 13.87
N THR A 107 -5.01 8.61 14.44
CA THR A 107 -4.71 7.33 13.78
C THR A 107 -5.57 7.13 12.53
N ALA A 108 -6.87 7.37 12.62
CA ALA A 108 -7.77 7.30 11.46
C ALA A 108 -7.33 8.27 10.35
N LYS A 109 -7.05 9.53 10.70
CA LYS A 109 -6.59 10.56 9.76
C LYS A 109 -5.27 10.14 9.10
N ARG A 110 -4.28 9.72 9.87
CA ARG A 110 -2.98 9.26 9.36
C ARG A 110 -3.13 8.11 8.37
N MET A 111 -3.98 7.14 8.68
CA MET A 111 -4.27 6.02 7.79
C MET A 111 -4.89 6.46 6.47
N ILE A 112 -5.79 7.44 6.50
CA ILE A 112 -6.38 8.03 5.29
C ILE A 112 -5.32 8.79 4.49
N ASP A 113 -4.51 9.61 5.15
CA ASP A 113 -3.48 10.41 4.49
C ASP A 113 -2.44 9.54 3.78
N ILE A 114 -1.96 8.48 4.43
CA ILE A 114 -0.96 7.59 3.82
C ILE A 114 -1.60 6.68 2.78
N ASN A 115 -2.64 5.91 3.17
CA ASN A 115 -3.17 4.83 2.34
C ASN A 115 -4.02 5.30 1.16
N LEU A 116 -4.59 6.52 1.24
CA LEU A 116 -5.48 7.05 0.21
C LEU A 116 -4.94 8.33 -0.42
N HIS A 117 -4.67 9.39 0.35
CA HIS A 117 -4.18 10.65 -0.21
C HIS A 117 -2.81 10.47 -0.88
N GLY A 118 -1.90 9.66 -0.30
CA GLY A 118 -0.63 9.29 -0.94
C GLY A 118 -0.84 8.63 -2.30
N VAL A 119 -1.77 7.68 -2.41
CA VAL A 119 -2.11 7.03 -3.69
C VAL A 119 -2.70 8.01 -4.70
N ILE A 120 -3.60 8.91 -4.24
CA ILE A 120 -4.19 9.97 -5.09
C ILE A 120 -3.09 10.87 -5.63
N THR A 121 -2.17 11.33 -4.77
CA THR A 121 -1.07 12.24 -5.14
C THR A 121 -0.14 11.58 -6.16
N GLY A 122 0.37 10.37 -5.86
CA GLY A 122 1.25 9.64 -6.76
C GLY A 122 0.62 9.37 -8.13
N THR A 123 -0.65 8.96 -8.13
CA THR A 123 -1.41 8.74 -9.36
C THR A 123 -1.56 10.03 -10.18
N LYS A 124 -1.96 11.15 -9.54
CA LYS A 124 -2.12 12.46 -10.21
C LYS A 124 -0.82 13.00 -10.79
N LEU A 125 0.31 12.83 -10.10
CA LEU A 125 1.61 13.31 -10.56
C LEU A 125 2.17 12.47 -11.71
N ALA A 126 1.91 11.16 -11.73
CA ALA A 126 2.39 10.26 -12.77
C ALA A 126 1.62 10.38 -14.11
N ILE A 127 0.33 10.68 -14.07
CA ILE A 127 -0.55 10.69 -15.26
C ILE A 127 -0.07 11.65 -16.37
N PRO A 128 0.18 12.95 -16.12
CA PRO A 128 0.47 13.90 -17.21
C PRO A 128 1.68 13.50 -18.07
N PRO A 129 2.87 13.20 -17.50
CA PRO A 129 4.03 12.80 -18.31
C PRO A 129 3.84 11.45 -18.99
N MET A 130 3.10 10.51 -18.40
CA MET A 130 2.80 9.21 -19.02
C MET A 130 1.84 9.36 -20.20
N VAL A 131 0.78 10.16 -20.08
CA VAL A 131 -0.18 10.44 -21.16
C VAL A 131 0.52 11.16 -22.32
N GLN A 132 1.35 12.15 -22.04
CA GLN A 132 2.11 12.88 -23.06
C GLN A 132 2.99 11.93 -23.90
N ARG A 133 3.64 10.94 -23.27
CA ARG A 133 4.46 9.93 -23.94
C ARG A 133 3.66 8.73 -24.48
N ARG A 134 2.34 8.70 -24.21
CA ARG A 134 1.42 7.60 -24.55
C ARG A 134 1.91 6.23 -24.04
N THR A 135 2.57 6.21 -22.92
CA THR A 135 3.10 5.00 -22.28
C THR A 135 3.25 5.22 -20.78
N GLY A 136 2.92 4.22 -20.01
CA GLY A 136 3.07 4.20 -18.55
C GLY A 136 2.24 3.11 -17.90
N HIS A 137 2.54 2.81 -16.65
CA HIS A 137 1.74 1.89 -15.86
C HIS A 137 1.66 2.36 -14.40
N ILE A 138 0.46 2.52 -13.90
CA ILE A 138 0.17 2.87 -12.51
C ILE A 138 -0.28 1.62 -11.78
N VAL A 139 0.42 1.26 -10.72
CA VAL A 139 0.09 0.10 -9.86
C VAL A 139 -0.26 0.60 -8.47
N ASN A 140 -1.49 0.37 -8.04
CA ASN A 140 -1.97 0.75 -6.71
C ASN A 140 -2.12 -0.49 -5.82
N ILE A 141 -1.43 -0.50 -4.68
CA ILE A 141 -1.51 -1.61 -3.72
C ILE A 141 -2.72 -1.38 -2.80
N ALA A 142 -3.80 -2.10 -3.09
CA ALA A 142 -4.97 -2.19 -2.25
C ALA A 142 -4.84 -3.34 -1.23
N SER A 143 -5.86 -4.15 -1.09
CA SER A 143 -5.94 -5.37 -0.28
C SER A 143 -7.24 -6.11 -0.63
N GLN A 144 -7.37 -7.37 -0.27
CA GLN A 144 -8.67 -8.05 -0.24
C GLN A 144 -9.66 -7.36 0.73
N ALA A 145 -9.16 -6.67 1.75
CA ALA A 145 -9.92 -5.76 2.59
C ALA A 145 -10.51 -4.55 1.83
N GLY A 146 -10.13 -4.32 0.58
CA GLY A 146 -10.76 -3.38 -0.34
C GLY A 146 -12.01 -3.92 -1.05
N LYS A 147 -12.38 -5.17 -0.81
CA LYS A 147 -13.58 -5.82 -1.37
C LYS A 147 -14.50 -6.39 -0.28
N ALA A 148 -14.05 -6.43 0.98
CA ALA A 148 -14.84 -6.89 2.13
C ALA A 148 -14.44 -6.10 3.39
N GLY A 149 -15.42 -5.79 4.23
CA GLY A 149 -15.16 -5.22 5.57
C GLY A 149 -14.74 -6.33 6.54
N VAL A 150 -13.69 -6.07 7.32
CA VAL A 150 -13.18 -6.98 8.34
C VAL A 150 -13.22 -6.28 9.70
N PRO A 151 -13.84 -6.87 10.74
CA PRO A 151 -13.85 -6.30 12.09
C PRO A 151 -12.43 -6.05 12.60
N GLY A 152 -12.25 -4.97 13.35
CA GLY A 152 -10.93 -4.54 13.83
C GLY A 152 -10.11 -3.72 12.84
N GLY A 153 -10.56 -3.59 11.59
CA GLY A 153 -9.88 -2.81 10.55
C GLY A 153 -10.80 -1.90 9.77
N ALA A 154 -11.77 -1.24 10.41
CA ALA A 154 -12.81 -0.47 9.72
C ALA A 154 -12.22 0.65 8.84
N THR A 155 -11.39 1.53 9.40
CA THR A 155 -10.75 2.63 8.65
C THR A 155 -9.78 2.09 7.59
N TYR A 156 -9.02 1.04 7.91
CA TYR A 156 -8.17 0.38 6.91
C TYR A 156 -8.98 -0.15 5.72
N CYS A 157 -10.06 -0.89 5.97
CA CYS A 157 -10.96 -1.38 4.92
C CYS A 157 -11.53 -0.23 4.08
N ALA A 158 -11.95 0.87 4.72
CA ALA A 158 -12.44 2.06 4.01
C ALA A 158 -11.40 2.63 3.06
N THR A 159 -10.13 2.81 3.52
CA THR A 159 -9.05 3.29 2.65
C THR A 159 -8.78 2.36 1.47
N LYS A 160 -8.79 1.03 1.69
CA LYS A 160 -8.53 0.06 0.63
C LYS A 160 -9.68 -0.09 -0.37
N HIS A 161 -10.94 0.07 0.07
CA HIS A 161 -12.09 0.19 -0.85
C HIS A 161 -11.98 1.47 -1.71
N ALA A 162 -11.59 2.60 -1.09
CA ALA A 162 -11.39 3.84 -1.82
C ALA A 162 -10.29 3.73 -2.88
N VAL A 163 -9.16 3.05 -2.60
CA VAL A 163 -8.10 2.79 -3.58
C VAL A 163 -8.60 1.96 -4.76
N VAL A 164 -9.44 0.95 -4.51
CA VAL A 164 -10.04 0.15 -5.60
C VAL A 164 -10.93 1.02 -6.46
N GLY A 165 -11.89 1.75 -5.87
CA GLY A 165 -12.80 2.62 -6.63
C GLY A 165 -12.09 3.75 -7.39
N LEU A 166 -11.06 4.36 -6.77
CA LEU A 166 -10.18 5.32 -7.43
C LEU A 166 -9.52 4.70 -8.68
N SER A 167 -8.95 3.51 -8.52
CA SER A 167 -8.24 2.83 -9.62
C SER A 167 -9.18 2.45 -10.76
N GLU A 168 -10.41 2.04 -10.46
CA GLU A 168 -11.45 1.75 -11.46
C GLU A 168 -11.80 3.01 -12.28
N ALA A 169 -12.05 4.13 -11.61
CA ALA A 169 -12.38 5.40 -12.25
C ALA A 169 -11.23 5.92 -13.12
N VAL A 170 -10.01 5.99 -12.56
CA VAL A 170 -8.81 6.46 -13.28
C VAL A 170 -8.51 5.58 -14.50
N ARG A 171 -8.64 4.25 -14.37
CA ARG A 171 -8.49 3.36 -15.52
C ARG A 171 -9.49 3.67 -16.65
N ALA A 172 -10.73 4.00 -16.30
CA ALA A 172 -11.74 4.35 -17.30
C ALA A 172 -11.41 5.67 -18.01
N GLU A 173 -10.93 6.67 -17.26
CA GLU A 173 -10.49 7.97 -17.80
C GLU A 173 -9.27 7.85 -18.72
N LEU A 174 -8.33 6.95 -18.40
CA LEU A 174 -7.10 6.75 -19.16
C LEU A 174 -7.26 5.83 -20.39
N ARG A 175 -8.47 5.39 -20.69
CA ARG A 175 -8.74 4.51 -21.84
C ARG A 175 -8.30 5.18 -23.16
N GLY A 176 -7.47 4.47 -23.94
CA GLY A 176 -6.95 4.97 -25.22
C GLY A 176 -5.74 5.91 -25.11
N THR A 177 -5.29 6.26 -23.91
CA THR A 177 -4.11 7.13 -23.72
C THR A 177 -2.77 6.39 -23.83
N GLY A 178 -2.77 5.05 -23.75
CA GLY A 178 -1.56 4.23 -23.69
C GLY A 178 -1.05 3.98 -22.26
N VAL A 179 -1.72 4.55 -21.23
CA VAL A 179 -1.38 4.34 -19.81
C VAL A 179 -2.25 3.23 -19.24
N GLU A 180 -1.61 2.27 -18.59
CA GLU A 180 -2.27 1.15 -17.92
C GLU A 180 -2.45 1.43 -16.42
N VAL A 181 -3.47 0.83 -15.82
CA VAL A 181 -3.70 0.86 -14.37
C VAL A 181 -3.93 -0.55 -13.88
N SER A 182 -3.26 -0.94 -12.79
CA SER A 182 -3.50 -2.18 -12.06
C SER A 182 -3.79 -1.89 -10.60
N VAL A 183 -4.73 -2.63 -10.02
CA VAL A 183 -4.97 -2.66 -8.58
C VAL A 183 -4.61 -4.03 -8.03
N VAL A 184 -3.67 -4.06 -7.09
CA VAL A 184 -3.17 -5.30 -6.47
C VAL A 184 -3.89 -5.51 -5.16
N MET A 185 -4.47 -6.69 -4.99
CA MET A 185 -5.29 -7.05 -3.83
C MET A 185 -4.72 -8.29 -3.12
N PRO A 186 -3.68 -8.11 -2.29
CA PRO A 186 -3.13 -9.21 -1.51
C PRO A 186 -4.08 -9.64 -0.39
N ALA A 187 -4.02 -10.93 -0.03
CA ALA A 187 -4.47 -11.43 1.28
C ALA A 187 -3.46 -11.04 2.38
N VAL A 188 -3.49 -11.71 3.52
CA VAL A 188 -2.51 -11.48 4.59
C VAL A 188 -1.12 -11.87 4.12
N VAL A 189 -0.17 -10.93 4.22
CA VAL A 189 1.23 -11.11 3.81
C VAL A 189 2.13 -11.11 5.04
N ASN A 190 3.12 -11.97 5.06
CA ASN A 190 4.12 -12.10 6.12
C ASN A 190 5.10 -10.92 6.07
N THR A 191 4.67 -9.78 6.60
CA THR A 191 5.42 -8.53 6.69
C THR A 191 5.25 -7.95 8.08
N GLU A 192 5.98 -6.90 8.41
CA GLU A 192 5.78 -6.14 9.66
C GLU A 192 4.32 -5.64 9.79
N LEU A 193 3.70 -5.18 8.71
CA LEU A 193 2.30 -4.77 8.67
C LEU A 193 1.35 -5.93 9.02
N GLY A 194 1.69 -7.15 8.61
CA GLY A 194 0.95 -8.37 8.91
C GLY A 194 1.37 -9.09 10.20
N SER A 195 2.33 -8.53 10.98
CA SER A 195 2.80 -9.15 12.22
C SER A 195 1.67 -9.32 13.24
N GLY A 196 1.72 -10.39 14.02
CA GLY A 196 0.73 -10.66 15.06
C GLY A 196 -0.68 -10.97 14.57
N LEU A 197 -0.94 -11.03 13.26
CA LEU A 197 -2.23 -11.48 12.76
C LEU A 197 -2.33 -13.00 12.91
N PRO A 198 -3.50 -13.52 13.36
CA PRO A 198 -3.70 -14.96 13.52
C PRO A 198 -3.65 -15.67 12.17
N ASP A 199 -3.27 -16.96 12.22
CA ASP A 199 -3.38 -17.83 11.06
C ASP A 199 -4.85 -18.17 10.83
N THR A 200 -5.29 -17.99 9.59
CA THR A 200 -6.65 -18.38 9.20
C THR A 200 -6.65 -19.83 8.74
N PRO A 201 -7.47 -20.71 9.31
CA PRO A 201 -7.54 -22.10 8.87
C PRO A 201 -7.74 -22.23 7.37
N GLY A 202 -6.87 -22.98 6.70
CA GLY A 202 -6.94 -23.17 5.24
C GLY A 202 -6.43 -22.01 4.37
N VAL A 203 -5.97 -20.90 4.96
CA VAL A 203 -5.36 -19.79 4.23
C VAL A 203 -3.93 -19.61 4.70
N LYS A 204 -2.97 -20.02 3.88
CA LYS A 204 -1.54 -19.77 4.15
C LYS A 204 -1.25 -18.27 4.01
N LYS A 205 -0.53 -17.68 4.97
CA LYS A 205 0.03 -16.34 4.81
C LYS A 205 0.93 -16.32 3.56
N LEU A 206 0.80 -15.25 2.80
CA LEU A 206 1.64 -15.04 1.61
C LEU A 206 3.01 -14.53 2.05
N GLU A 207 4.03 -14.84 1.28
CA GLU A 207 5.30 -14.14 1.39
C GLU A 207 5.30 -12.86 0.51
N PRO A 208 6.08 -11.84 0.88
CA PRO A 208 6.18 -10.61 0.07
C PRO A 208 6.53 -10.89 -1.40
N GLU A 209 7.32 -11.94 -1.65
CA GLU A 209 7.72 -12.40 -2.97
C GLU A 209 6.54 -12.90 -3.82
N ASP A 210 5.52 -13.49 -3.20
CA ASP A 210 4.31 -13.92 -3.91
C ASP A 210 3.59 -12.71 -4.52
N VAL A 211 3.51 -11.61 -3.77
CA VAL A 211 2.91 -10.36 -4.24
C VAL A 211 3.79 -9.71 -5.30
N ALA A 212 5.10 -9.65 -5.07
CA ALA A 212 6.07 -9.10 -6.02
C ALA A 212 6.00 -9.80 -7.38
N ASN A 213 5.93 -11.14 -7.40
CA ASN A 213 5.82 -11.93 -8.62
C ASN A 213 4.53 -11.63 -9.39
N GLU A 214 3.40 -11.43 -8.71
CA GLU A 214 2.15 -11.05 -9.36
C GLU A 214 2.17 -9.61 -9.89
N ILE A 215 2.88 -8.68 -9.23
CA ILE A 215 3.10 -7.33 -9.75
C ILE A 215 3.96 -7.39 -11.02
N VAL A 216 5.08 -8.10 -11.01
CA VAL A 216 5.92 -8.31 -12.21
C VAL A 216 5.10 -8.90 -13.36
N ASN A 217 4.30 -9.93 -13.06
CA ASN A 217 3.44 -10.55 -14.06
C ASN A 217 2.38 -9.57 -14.61
N ALA A 218 1.81 -8.71 -13.76
CA ALA A 218 0.84 -7.70 -14.19
C ALA A 218 1.47 -6.59 -15.04
N LEU A 219 2.73 -6.28 -14.85
CA LEU A 219 3.47 -5.34 -15.69
C LEU A 219 3.82 -5.96 -17.05
N LYS A 220 4.23 -7.24 -17.07
CA LYS A 220 4.50 -7.98 -18.31
C LYS A 220 3.23 -8.25 -19.14
N PHE A 221 2.14 -8.56 -18.47
CA PHE A 221 0.83 -8.86 -19.06
C PHE A 221 -0.24 -7.97 -18.42
N PRO A 222 -0.42 -6.72 -18.88
CA PRO A 222 -1.29 -5.76 -18.21
C PRO A 222 -2.69 -6.29 -17.95
N LYS A 223 -3.07 -6.27 -16.68
CA LYS A 223 -4.40 -6.61 -16.19
C LYS A 223 -4.78 -5.65 -15.07
N PHE A 224 -6.06 -5.35 -14.93
CA PHE A 224 -6.53 -4.42 -13.92
C PHE A 224 -6.55 -5.06 -12.54
N ASP A 225 -7.35 -6.12 -12.34
CA ASP A 225 -7.48 -6.81 -11.07
C ASP A 225 -6.34 -7.82 -10.87
N VAL A 226 -5.49 -7.58 -9.88
CA VAL A 226 -4.38 -8.45 -9.50
C VAL A 226 -4.64 -9.05 -8.12
N TRP A 227 -5.27 -10.20 -8.10
CA TRP A 227 -5.55 -10.94 -6.86
C TRP A 227 -4.35 -11.78 -6.45
N VAL A 228 -3.99 -11.72 -5.15
CA VAL A 228 -2.92 -12.56 -4.60
C VAL A 228 -3.43 -13.24 -3.31
N PRO A 229 -3.60 -14.55 -3.31
CA PRO A 229 -3.39 -15.50 -4.42
C PRO A 229 -4.48 -15.35 -5.52
N ARG A 230 -4.19 -15.80 -6.73
CA ARG A 230 -5.12 -15.72 -7.88
C ARG A 230 -6.47 -16.41 -7.63
N SER A 231 -6.47 -17.46 -6.82
CA SER A 231 -7.69 -18.22 -6.45
C SER A 231 -8.72 -17.34 -5.71
N SER A 232 -8.28 -16.29 -5.01
CA SER A 232 -9.17 -15.37 -4.31
C SER A 232 -10.13 -14.62 -5.24
N ALA A 233 -9.79 -14.46 -6.53
CA ALA A 233 -10.66 -13.84 -7.52
C ALA A 233 -11.99 -14.58 -7.65
N ALA A 234 -11.93 -15.90 -7.83
CA ALA A 234 -13.12 -16.75 -7.95
C ALA A 234 -13.94 -16.75 -6.65
N ILE A 235 -13.27 -16.86 -5.51
CA ILE A 235 -13.92 -16.82 -4.19
C ILE A 235 -14.65 -15.48 -4.01
N SER A 236 -14.00 -14.35 -4.30
CA SER A 236 -14.59 -13.02 -4.18
C SER A 236 -15.80 -12.86 -5.09
N THR A 237 -15.74 -13.36 -6.35
CA THR A 237 -16.86 -13.30 -7.29
C THR A 237 -18.06 -14.09 -6.77
N VAL A 238 -17.86 -15.32 -6.30
CA VAL A 238 -18.91 -16.14 -5.72
C VAL A 238 -19.51 -15.48 -4.48
N MET A 239 -18.66 -14.95 -3.60
CA MET A 239 -19.12 -14.26 -2.40
C MET A 239 -19.97 -13.01 -2.71
N GLN A 240 -19.66 -12.27 -3.77
CA GLN A 240 -20.46 -11.10 -4.17
C GLN A 240 -21.86 -11.45 -4.69
N LEU A 241 -22.06 -12.64 -5.22
CA LEU A 241 -23.37 -13.13 -5.67
C LEU A 241 -24.27 -13.55 -4.49
N LEU A 242 -23.72 -13.81 -3.32
CA LEU A 242 -24.49 -14.23 -2.16
C LEU A 242 -25.17 -13.04 -1.46
N PRO A 243 -26.37 -13.22 -0.91
CA PRO A 243 -26.98 -12.27 0.00
C PRO A 243 -26.07 -11.96 1.18
N ARG A 244 -26.15 -10.73 1.72
CA ARG A 244 -25.29 -10.26 2.82
C ARG A 244 -25.22 -11.25 4.00
N ARG A 245 -26.36 -11.79 4.45
CA ARG A 245 -26.43 -12.78 5.55
C ARG A 245 -25.63 -14.05 5.24
N GLY A 246 -25.66 -14.53 3.97
CA GLY A 246 -24.88 -15.68 3.54
C GLY A 246 -23.38 -15.42 3.59
N ARG A 247 -22.93 -14.25 3.11
CA ARG A 247 -21.52 -13.84 3.19
C ARG A 247 -21.03 -13.75 4.63
N GLU A 248 -21.82 -13.15 5.51
CA GLU A 248 -21.48 -13.04 6.94
C GLU A 248 -21.41 -14.40 7.63
N ALA A 249 -22.32 -15.33 7.29
CA ALA A 249 -22.29 -16.69 7.83
C ALA A 249 -21.02 -17.46 7.40
N ILE A 250 -20.64 -17.37 6.13
CA ILE A 250 -19.41 -17.98 5.62
C ILE A 250 -18.17 -17.31 6.24
N GLY A 251 -18.16 -15.97 6.37
CA GLY A 251 -17.07 -15.24 7.01
C GLY A 251 -16.82 -15.71 8.45
N ARG A 252 -17.89 -15.90 9.24
CA ARG A 252 -17.80 -16.48 10.60
C ARG A 252 -17.30 -17.92 10.60
N LEU A 253 -17.81 -18.74 9.68
CA LEU A 253 -17.37 -20.14 9.58
C LEU A 253 -15.88 -20.27 9.26
N LEU A 254 -15.35 -19.36 8.46
CA LEU A 254 -13.93 -19.30 8.07
C LEU A 254 -13.08 -18.45 9.03
N ASN A 255 -13.64 -17.94 10.13
CA ASN A 255 -12.97 -17.03 11.08
C ASN A 255 -12.34 -15.79 10.44
N VAL A 256 -12.86 -15.32 9.31
CA VAL A 256 -12.37 -14.09 8.64
C VAL A 256 -12.61 -12.87 9.52
N ASP A 257 -13.67 -12.88 10.32
CA ASP A 257 -14.02 -11.86 11.29
C ASP A 257 -13.01 -11.70 12.44
N LYS A 258 -12.18 -12.71 12.70
CA LYS A 258 -11.16 -12.69 13.75
C LYS A 258 -9.79 -12.21 13.28
N VAL A 259 -9.53 -12.18 11.97
CA VAL A 259 -8.20 -11.92 11.41
C VAL A 259 -7.60 -10.59 11.87
N LEU A 260 -8.40 -9.52 11.93
CA LEU A 260 -7.96 -8.20 12.40
C LEU A 260 -8.51 -7.86 13.80
N ALA A 261 -9.49 -8.61 14.30
CA ALA A 261 -10.13 -8.34 15.59
C ALA A 261 -9.35 -8.92 16.78
N GLU A 262 -8.61 -10.00 16.59
CA GLU A 262 -7.91 -10.71 17.64
C GLU A 262 -6.37 -10.80 17.36
N PRO A 263 -5.66 -9.66 17.20
CA PRO A 263 -4.22 -9.69 16.94
C PRO A 263 -3.43 -10.01 18.21
N ASP A 264 -2.26 -10.62 18.04
CA ASP A 264 -1.25 -10.68 19.09
C ASP A 264 -0.64 -9.28 19.26
N LYS A 265 -1.08 -8.57 20.31
CA LYS A 265 -0.63 -7.20 20.63
C LYS A 265 0.88 -7.13 20.90
N GLY A 266 1.48 -8.17 21.48
CA GLY A 266 2.91 -8.21 21.75
C GLY A 266 3.73 -8.27 20.46
N ALA A 267 3.35 -9.14 19.54
CA ALA A 267 4.02 -9.27 18.24
C ALA A 267 3.82 -8.04 17.34
N ARG A 268 2.76 -7.23 17.57
CA ARG A 268 2.50 -5.99 16.82
C ARG A 268 3.09 -4.74 17.43
N ALA A 269 3.50 -4.74 18.71
CA ALA A 269 3.88 -3.52 19.43
C ALA A 269 4.92 -2.67 18.69
N ALA A 270 5.97 -3.28 18.17
CA ALA A 270 7.02 -2.57 17.41
C ALA A 270 6.50 -1.98 16.10
N TYR A 271 5.55 -2.63 15.44
CA TYR A 271 4.90 -2.12 14.24
C TYR A 271 3.98 -0.94 14.57
N GLU A 272 3.12 -1.07 15.58
CA GLU A 272 2.18 -0.02 16.00
C GLU A 272 2.92 1.25 16.45
N GLU A 273 4.01 1.11 17.22
CA GLU A 273 4.86 2.23 17.62
C GLU A 273 5.46 2.95 16.39
N ARG A 274 5.94 2.21 15.39
CA ARG A 274 6.46 2.81 14.16
C ARG A 274 5.36 3.44 13.31
N ALA A 275 4.20 2.82 13.19
CA ALA A 275 3.05 3.38 12.49
C ALA A 275 2.55 4.67 13.17
N ALA A 276 2.64 4.76 14.50
CA ALA A 276 2.33 5.97 15.26
C ALA A 276 3.33 7.11 14.98
N ARG A 277 4.62 6.79 14.79
CA ARG A 277 5.67 7.79 14.47
C ARG A 277 5.67 8.28 13.03
N SER A 278 4.91 7.67 12.14
CA SER A 278 4.76 8.12 10.74
C SER A 278 3.80 9.30 10.61
N GLU A 279 3.78 10.21 11.60
CA GLU A 279 3.02 11.45 11.52
C GLU A 279 3.68 12.46 10.58
N PRO A 280 2.91 13.03 9.65
CA PRO A 280 3.40 14.12 8.82
C PRO A 280 3.77 15.33 9.68
N GLY A 281 5.00 15.79 9.60
CA GLY A 281 5.42 17.08 10.18
C GLY A 281 5.96 17.07 11.61
N LEU A 282 6.29 15.90 12.19
CA LEU A 282 7.12 15.87 13.41
C LEU A 282 8.59 15.90 13.00
N GLU A 283 9.28 16.99 13.31
CA GLU A 283 10.73 17.02 13.28
C GLU A 283 11.28 15.95 14.25
N PRO A 284 12.40 15.28 13.91
CA PRO A 284 13.02 14.32 14.82
C PRO A 284 13.42 15.01 16.13
N GLY A 285 12.66 14.81 17.20
CA GLY A 285 12.95 15.36 18.53
C GLY A 285 11.79 16.01 19.29
N GLU A 286 10.64 16.28 18.69
CA GLU A 286 9.52 16.97 19.37
C GLU A 286 8.52 16.05 20.11
N GLY A 287 8.76 14.74 20.15
CA GLY A 287 7.84 13.74 20.73
C GLY A 287 7.85 13.60 22.26
N GLU A 288 8.66 14.34 23.02
CA GLU A 288 8.83 14.09 24.46
C GLU A 288 8.25 15.16 25.43
N SER A 289 7.51 16.15 24.96
CA SER A 289 6.99 17.19 25.88
C SER A 289 5.47 17.38 25.86
N GLY A 290 4.71 16.38 26.23
CA GLY A 290 3.25 16.46 26.21
C GLY A 290 2.45 15.64 27.20
N SER A 291 3.07 15.11 28.27
CA SER A 291 2.35 14.38 29.33
C SER A 291 2.35 15.18 30.62
N GLY A 292 1.31 15.95 30.88
CA GLY A 292 1.15 16.57 32.20
C GLY A 292 0.29 17.83 32.29
N LYS A 293 -0.95 17.82 31.83
CA LYS A 293 -1.93 18.79 32.37
C LYS A 293 -3.16 18.07 32.91
N LYS A 294 -3.13 17.83 34.23
CA LYS A 294 -4.30 17.46 35.03
C LYS A 294 -5.37 18.56 34.87
N ARG A 295 -6.52 18.21 34.33
CA ARG A 295 -7.71 19.04 34.39
C ARG A 295 -8.21 19.07 35.84
N THR A 296 -7.97 20.16 36.54
CA THR A 296 -8.64 20.50 37.79
C THR A 296 -10.11 20.77 37.52
N LYS A 297 -10.98 19.98 38.13
CA LYS A 297 -12.44 20.23 38.18
C LYS A 297 -12.66 21.52 38.96
N SER A 298 -13.18 22.55 38.30
CA SER A 298 -13.77 23.72 38.98
C SER A 298 -15.21 23.37 39.31
N ALA A 299 -15.50 23.37 40.59
CA ALA A 299 -16.85 23.30 41.11
C ALA A 299 -17.54 24.66 40.92
N ALA A 300 -18.77 24.65 40.45
CA ALA A 300 -19.65 25.82 40.43
C ALA A 300 -20.27 26.03 41.81
N PRO A 301 -20.42 27.27 42.29
CA PRO A 301 -21.33 27.57 43.42
C PRO A 301 -22.69 28.02 42.90
N ARG A 302 -23.72 27.46 43.52
CA ARG A 302 -25.14 27.88 43.72
C ARG A 302 -25.85 28.66 42.61
#